data_7e7d1cb78bdd7e4fc95cd9733db01e61
#
_entry.id   7e7d1cb78bdd7e4fc95cd9733db01e61
#
_cell.length_a   1.000
_cell.length_b   1.000
_cell.length_c   1.000
_cell.angle_alpha   90.00
_cell.angle_beta   90.00
_cell.angle_gamma   90.00
#
_symmetry.space_group_name_H-M   'P 1'
#
loop_
_entity.id
_entity.type
_entity.pdbx_description
1 polymer ?
#
loop_
_entity_poly.entity_id
_entity_poly.type
_entity_poly.pdbx_seq_one_letter_code
_entity_poly.pdbx_strand_id
1 'polypeptide(L)'
;MRRSLQELLKKTIFLKFRLPHSELDLDPIQLSTVEDEVFECTSDNALSEIIYNSIIEYSFNEFDLQDCELDSLLSVALKTKIKYKEYQTQETKIKYGFYGEVLLYLMLCQFYNSSPLISRGYFYNPLENSETKGYDSYHLIEGEEKIELWFGEVKFRTTLDSGAKSAIEGLEKAFSDGYLEDNILAIVNHRNNLGVKGSKLESVIDSWVKNPTINIIDEVKKYKMKLVYPVFLIYPSDCSDLESQIKKTVKYINDKFSKKSYSLSIDYELFFMLMPVGNVKNIKEEVIAWIDSKKPLLS
;
A
#
# COMPACT_ATOMS: atom_id res chain seq x y z
N MET A 1 13.19 -5.85 6.44
CA MET A 1 13.61 -5.19 5.16
C MET A 1 15.13 -5.13 5.11
N ARG A 2 15.76 -5.55 4.00
CA ARG A 2 17.23 -5.51 3.79
C ARG A 2 17.80 -4.10 3.96
N ARG A 3 19.00 -3.99 4.52
CA ARG A 3 19.64 -2.69 4.80
C ARG A 3 19.92 -1.90 3.52
N SER A 4 20.43 -2.56 2.48
CA SER A 4 20.67 -1.95 1.16
C SER A 4 19.43 -1.30 0.57
N LEU A 5 18.27 -1.96 0.70
CA LEU A 5 16.99 -1.45 0.25
C LEU A 5 16.53 -0.24 1.08
N GLN A 6 16.72 -0.28 2.40
CA GLN A 6 16.42 0.87 3.27
C GLN A 6 17.26 2.10 2.91
N GLU A 7 18.55 1.88 2.63
CA GLU A 7 19.47 2.96 2.21
C GLU A 7 19.08 3.53 0.84
N LEU A 8 18.70 2.66 -0.12
CA LEU A 8 18.20 3.09 -1.42
C LEU A 8 16.92 3.93 -1.26
N LEU A 9 15.97 3.44 -0.49
CA LEU A 9 14.70 4.12 -0.26
C LEU A 9 14.90 5.53 0.34
N LYS A 10 15.73 5.64 1.39
CA LYS A 10 16.06 6.91 2.04
C LYS A 10 16.75 7.93 1.12
N LYS A 11 17.46 7.48 0.10
CA LYS A 11 18.13 8.34 -0.88
C LYS A 11 17.23 8.72 -2.05
N THR A 12 16.12 8.02 -2.23
CA THR A 12 15.28 8.15 -3.42
C THR A 12 13.96 8.83 -3.16
N ILE A 13 13.30 8.53 -2.04
CA ILE A 13 11.97 9.06 -1.72
C ILE A 13 12.06 9.94 -0.48
N PHE A 14 11.48 11.13 -0.56
CA PHE A 14 11.48 12.12 0.52
C PHE A 14 10.07 12.62 0.78
N LEU A 15 9.71 12.74 2.07
CA LEU A 15 8.57 13.56 2.48
C LEU A 15 8.95 15.03 2.26
N LYS A 16 8.23 15.71 1.38
CA LYS A 16 8.54 17.07 0.99
C LYS A 16 7.87 18.08 1.91
N PHE A 17 6.55 17.93 2.08
CA PHE A 17 5.74 18.74 2.99
C PHE A 17 4.39 18.05 3.27
N ARG A 18 3.64 18.61 4.22
CA ARG A 18 2.29 18.18 4.55
C ARG A 18 1.27 19.24 4.17
N LEU A 19 0.02 18.82 3.96
CA LEU A 19 -1.10 19.69 3.66
C LEU A 19 -2.07 19.71 4.86
N PRO A 20 -2.65 20.88 5.20
CA PRO A 20 -2.46 22.19 4.56
C PRO A 20 -1.07 22.77 4.81
N HIS A 21 -0.57 23.58 3.86
CA HIS A 21 0.73 24.24 3.99
C HIS A 21 0.57 25.75 3.71
N SER A 22 0.50 26.55 4.77
CA SER A 22 0.17 27.99 4.67
C SER A 22 1.21 28.81 3.92
N GLU A 23 2.51 28.52 4.10
CA GLU A 23 3.58 29.26 3.43
C GLU A 23 3.59 29.04 1.90
N LEU A 24 3.09 27.90 1.44
CA LEU A 24 2.98 27.57 0.01
C LEU A 24 1.58 27.81 -0.55
N ASP A 25 0.65 28.35 0.23
CA ASP A 25 -0.75 28.56 -0.16
C ASP A 25 -1.40 27.27 -0.71
N LEU A 26 -1.21 26.16 0.03
CA LEU A 26 -1.72 24.83 -0.33
C LEU A 26 -2.80 24.39 0.66
N ASP A 27 -3.99 24.17 0.13
CA ASP A 27 -5.17 23.73 0.88
C ASP A 27 -5.09 22.20 1.21
N PRO A 28 -5.84 21.73 2.22
CA PRO A 28 -6.01 20.29 2.45
C PRO A 28 -6.93 19.67 1.39
N ILE A 29 -6.84 18.36 1.22
CA ILE A 29 -7.88 17.60 0.53
C ILE A 29 -9.09 17.49 1.46
N GLN A 30 -10.25 17.97 1.02
CA GLN A 30 -11.46 18.05 1.86
C GLN A 30 -12.01 16.68 2.33
N LEU A 31 -11.62 15.60 1.68
CA LEU A 31 -11.96 14.24 2.09
C LEU A 31 -11.12 13.75 3.27
N SER A 32 -9.95 14.31 3.48
CA SER A 32 -9.00 13.87 4.51
C SER A 32 -9.49 14.24 5.91
N THR A 33 -9.19 13.39 6.87
CA THR A 33 -9.49 13.60 8.30
C THR A 33 -8.27 14.04 9.09
N VAL A 34 -7.08 13.87 8.51
CA VAL A 34 -5.77 14.28 9.03
C VAL A 34 -4.95 14.90 7.91
N GLU A 35 -3.73 15.34 8.20
CA GLU A 35 -2.84 15.98 7.22
C GLU A 35 -2.49 15.02 6.08
N ASP A 36 -2.54 15.52 4.85
CA ASP A 36 -2.08 14.81 3.66
C ASP A 36 -0.57 14.98 3.50
N GLU A 37 0.07 14.05 2.81
CA GLU A 37 1.51 14.05 2.65
C GLU A 37 1.94 14.06 1.19
N VAL A 38 2.93 14.89 0.88
CA VAL A 38 3.49 15.03 -0.47
C VAL A 38 4.89 14.48 -0.48
N PHE A 39 5.11 13.49 -1.33
CA PHE A 39 6.40 12.84 -1.53
C PHE A 39 7.00 13.22 -2.89
N GLU A 40 8.31 13.27 -2.92
CA GLU A 40 9.11 13.48 -4.13
C GLU A 40 10.08 12.32 -4.28
N CYS A 41 10.31 11.86 -5.51
CA CYS A 41 11.36 10.90 -5.82
C CYS A 41 12.47 11.56 -6.65
N THR A 42 13.70 11.12 -6.47
CA THR A 42 14.88 11.69 -7.16
C THR A 42 14.86 11.47 -8.67
N SER A 43 14.34 10.33 -9.13
CA SER A 43 14.17 10.00 -10.55
C SER A 43 13.26 8.79 -10.74
N ASP A 44 12.66 8.68 -11.93
CA ASP A 44 11.85 7.53 -12.34
C ASP A 44 12.66 6.22 -12.32
N ASN A 45 13.93 6.27 -12.76
CA ASN A 45 14.82 5.10 -12.75
C ASN A 45 15.08 4.60 -11.33
N ALA A 46 15.36 5.49 -10.37
CA ALA A 46 15.55 5.11 -8.98
C ALA A 46 14.27 4.53 -8.35
N LEU A 47 13.10 5.02 -8.77
CA LEU A 47 11.83 4.45 -8.33
C LEU A 47 11.60 3.04 -8.91
N SER A 48 11.97 2.81 -10.18
CA SER A 48 11.96 1.49 -10.81
C SER A 48 12.86 0.51 -10.05
N GLU A 49 14.05 0.97 -9.64
CA GLU A 49 15.02 0.18 -8.87
C GLU A 49 14.47 -0.23 -7.49
N ILE A 50 13.81 0.69 -6.80
CA ILE A 50 13.12 0.40 -5.54
C ILE A 50 12.05 -0.67 -5.76
N ILE A 51 11.16 -0.51 -6.74
CA ILE A 51 10.07 -1.47 -6.99
C ILE A 51 10.66 -2.86 -7.24
N TYR A 52 11.63 -2.96 -8.15
CA TYR A 52 12.24 -4.24 -8.52
C TYR A 52 12.88 -4.95 -7.34
N ASN A 53 13.71 -4.24 -6.59
CA ASN A 53 14.44 -4.82 -5.46
C ASN A 53 13.56 -5.16 -4.26
N SER A 54 12.33 -4.65 -4.21
CA SER A 54 11.41 -4.84 -3.07
C SER A 54 10.38 -5.93 -3.30
N ILE A 55 10.37 -6.57 -4.47
CA ILE A 55 9.43 -7.65 -4.81
C ILE A 55 9.47 -8.77 -3.75
N ILE A 56 10.65 -9.08 -3.24
CA ILE A 56 10.85 -10.15 -2.26
C ILE A 56 10.19 -9.76 -0.93
N GLU A 57 10.51 -8.60 -0.38
CA GLU A 57 9.98 -8.15 0.92
C GLU A 57 8.46 -7.97 0.91
N TYR A 58 7.90 -7.54 -0.21
CA TYR A 58 6.46 -7.47 -0.41
C TYR A 58 5.81 -8.84 -0.45
N SER A 59 6.50 -9.83 -1.03
CA SER A 59 5.93 -11.15 -1.35
C SER A 59 5.97 -12.14 -0.20
N PHE A 60 6.91 -12.00 0.73
CA PHE A 60 7.15 -12.91 1.84
C PHE A 60 7.13 -12.21 3.19
N ASN A 61 6.74 -12.94 4.23
CA ASN A 61 7.00 -12.49 5.59
C ASN A 61 8.49 -12.64 5.92
N GLU A 62 9.01 -11.83 6.86
CA GLU A 62 10.43 -11.84 7.22
C GLU A 62 10.95 -13.22 7.66
N PHE A 63 10.12 -14.01 8.32
CA PHE A 63 10.48 -15.36 8.76
C PHE A 63 10.63 -16.37 7.62
N ASP A 64 10.06 -16.08 6.43
CA ASP A 64 10.17 -16.94 5.25
C ASP A 64 11.48 -16.67 4.46
N LEU A 65 12.19 -15.59 4.78
CA LEU A 65 13.36 -15.12 4.04
C LEU A 65 14.70 -15.67 4.57
N GLN A 66 14.68 -16.41 5.67
CA GLN A 66 15.89 -16.92 6.31
C GLN A 66 16.52 -18.02 5.46
N ASP A 67 17.82 -17.93 5.25
CA ASP A 67 18.66 -18.94 4.59
C ASP A 67 18.38 -19.22 3.10
N CYS A 68 17.73 -18.31 2.39
CA CYS A 68 17.44 -18.45 0.96
C CYS A 68 18.25 -17.48 0.09
N GLU A 69 18.65 -17.94 -1.10
CA GLU A 69 19.28 -17.07 -2.10
C GLU A 69 18.25 -16.11 -2.71
N LEU A 70 18.62 -14.83 -2.87
CA LEU A 70 17.73 -13.77 -3.35
C LEU A 70 17.14 -14.06 -4.74
N ASP A 71 17.94 -14.60 -5.67
CA ASP A 71 17.46 -14.93 -7.03
C ASP A 71 16.41 -16.03 -7.03
N SER A 72 16.58 -17.04 -6.13
CA SER A 72 15.60 -18.09 -5.93
C SER A 72 14.31 -17.54 -5.34
N LEU A 73 14.41 -16.66 -4.34
CA LEU A 73 13.27 -15.98 -3.73
C LEU A 73 12.52 -15.12 -4.74
N LEU A 74 13.23 -14.33 -5.56
CA LEU A 74 12.61 -13.52 -6.61
C LEU A 74 11.82 -14.38 -7.60
N SER A 75 12.42 -15.48 -8.05
CA SER A 75 11.76 -16.42 -8.98
C SER A 75 10.48 -17.00 -8.39
N VAL A 76 10.52 -17.39 -7.10
CA VAL A 76 9.33 -17.87 -6.38
C VAL A 76 8.31 -16.75 -6.20
N ALA A 77 8.73 -15.54 -5.80
CA ALA A 77 7.84 -14.38 -5.65
C ALA A 77 7.06 -14.09 -6.93
N LEU A 78 7.76 -13.98 -8.04
CA LEU A 78 7.17 -13.69 -9.35
C LEU A 78 6.19 -14.80 -9.78
N LYS A 79 6.57 -16.06 -9.63
CA LYS A 79 5.77 -17.19 -10.07
C LYS A 79 4.57 -17.47 -9.19
N THR A 80 4.72 -17.41 -7.85
CA THR A 80 3.72 -17.92 -6.91
C THR A 80 2.93 -16.83 -6.18
N LYS A 81 3.54 -15.67 -5.94
CA LYS A 81 2.95 -14.59 -5.15
C LYS A 81 2.36 -13.47 -6.02
N ILE A 82 3.13 -12.97 -6.99
CA ILE A 82 2.70 -11.91 -7.90
C ILE A 82 1.99 -12.48 -9.14
N LYS A 83 2.25 -13.77 -9.47
CA LYS A 83 1.71 -14.43 -10.67
C LYS A 83 2.11 -13.72 -11.97
N TYR A 84 3.32 -13.24 -12.00
CA TYR A 84 3.89 -12.64 -13.20
C TYR A 84 3.96 -13.67 -14.33
N LYS A 85 3.32 -13.38 -15.47
CA LYS A 85 3.25 -14.29 -16.61
C LYS A 85 4.20 -13.80 -17.69
N GLU A 86 5.34 -14.48 -17.84
CA GLU A 86 6.39 -14.12 -18.81
C GLU A 86 5.87 -14.03 -20.25
N TYR A 87 4.93 -14.91 -20.61
CA TYR A 87 4.35 -14.99 -21.97
C TYR A 87 3.33 -13.88 -22.29
N GLN A 88 2.92 -13.07 -21.35
CA GLN A 88 2.01 -11.96 -21.61
C GLN A 88 2.71 -10.81 -22.31
N THR A 89 1.92 -10.04 -23.07
CA THR A 89 2.40 -8.83 -23.75
C THR A 89 2.83 -7.78 -22.72
N GLN A 90 3.76 -6.91 -23.10
CA GLN A 90 4.22 -5.80 -22.27
C GLN A 90 3.04 -4.89 -21.86
N GLU A 91 2.10 -4.64 -22.78
CA GLU A 91 0.89 -3.86 -22.48
C GLU A 91 0.05 -4.46 -21.35
N THR A 92 -0.04 -5.79 -21.27
CA THR A 92 -0.74 -6.48 -20.18
C THR A 92 0.08 -6.42 -18.89
N LYS A 93 1.40 -6.61 -18.97
CA LYS A 93 2.30 -6.55 -17.81
C LYS A 93 2.29 -5.17 -17.12
N ILE A 94 2.21 -4.08 -17.89
CA ILE A 94 2.11 -2.70 -17.36
C ILE A 94 0.83 -2.51 -16.50
N LYS A 95 -0.23 -3.25 -16.76
CA LYS A 95 -1.52 -3.13 -16.05
C LYS A 95 -1.54 -3.84 -14.69
N TYR A 96 -0.53 -4.61 -14.34
CA TYR A 96 -0.45 -5.25 -13.02
C TYR A 96 -0.47 -4.21 -11.89
N GLY A 97 -1.15 -4.55 -10.80
CA GLY A 97 -1.29 -3.69 -9.61
C GLY A 97 -0.05 -3.67 -8.73
N PHE A 98 0.70 -4.78 -8.70
CA PHE A 98 1.78 -5.00 -7.74
C PHE A 98 2.83 -3.87 -7.67
N TYR A 99 3.08 -3.13 -8.76
CA TYR A 99 4.05 -2.01 -8.74
C TYR A 99 3.70 -0.95 -7.69
N GLY A 100 2.42 -0.58 -7.61
CA GLY A 100 1.93 0.35 -6.61
C GLY A 100 1.88 -0.27 -5.22
N GLU A 101 1.39 -1.51 -5.12
CA GLU A 101 1.28 -2.22 -3.85
C GLU A 101 2.65 -2.44 -3.17
N VAL A 102 3.70 -2.75 -3.94
CA VAL A 102 5.09 -2.80 -3.46
C VAL A 102 5.52 -1.45 -2.89
N LEU A 103 5.24 -0.35 -3.59
CA LEU A 103 5.58 0.99 -3.12
C LEU A 103 4.81 1.35 -1.85
N LEU A 104 3.50 1.09 -1.80
CA LEU A 104 2.71 1.36 -0.59
C LEU A 104 3.25 0.57 0.61
N TYR A 105 3.54 -0.71 0.44
CA TYR A 105 4.17 -1.54 1.47
C TYR A 105 5.44 -0.91 2.03
N LEU A 106 6.34 -0.47 1.15
CA LEU A 106 7.61 0.16 1.55
C LEU A 106 7.41 1.49 2.26
N MET A 107 6.50 2.32 1.73
CA MET A 107 6.18 3.61 2.33
C MET A 107 5.67 3.44 3.76
N LEU A 108 4.77 2.49 3.98
CA LEU A 108 4.24 2.20 5.30
C LEU A 108 5.33 1.70 6.26
N CYS A 109 6.21 0.82 5.83
CA CYS A 109 7.33 0.36 6.65
C CYS A 109 8.33 1.48 6.97
N GLN A 110 8.68 2.32 5.99
CA GLN A 110 9.79 3.27 6.11
C GLN A 110 9.39 4.58 6.79
N PHE A 111 8.23 5.15 6.42
CA PHE A 111 7.82 6.48 6.87
C PHE A 111 6.92 6.44 8.10
N TYR A 112 6.18 5.35 8.29
CA TYR A 112 5.25 5.21 9.42
C TYR A 112 5.68 4.16 10.44
N ASN A 113 6.81 3.48 10.19
CA ASN A 113 7.31 2.41 11.06
C ASN A 113 6.24 1.34 11.36
N SER A 114 5.35 1.09 10.40
CA SER A 114 4.33 0.07 10.52
C SER A 114 4.88 -1.32 10.23
N SER A 115 4.37 -2.31 10.92
CA SER A 115 4.74 -3.70 10.72
C SER A 115 3.74 -4.38 9.78
N PRO A 116 4.20 -5.08 8.73
CA PRO A 116 3.29 -5.85 7.89
C PRO A 116 2.60 -6.95 8.71
N LEU A 117 1.27 -6.95 8.68
CA LEU A 117 0.45 -7.94 9.37
C LEU A 117 0.46 -9.26 8.61
N ILE A 118 0.37 -9.20 7.30
CA ILE A 118 0.44 -10.35 6.41
C ILE A 118 0.94 -9.92 5.02
N SER A 119 1.76 -10.77 4.39
CA SER A 119 2.15 -10.58 3.00
C SER A 119 0.96 -10.79 2.05
N ARG A 120 0.79 -9.90 1.08
CA ARG A 120 -0.27 -9.97 0.06
C ARG A 120 -0.27 -11.29 -0.73
N GLY A 121 0.88 -11.89 -0.91
CA GLY A 121 1.01 -13.18 -1.59
C GLY A 121 0.21 -14.32 -0.96
N TYR A 122 -0.25 -14.21 0.29
CA TYR A 122 -1.11 -15.21 0.93
C TYR A 122 -2.59 -15.09 0.55
N PHE A 123 -3.01 -13.97 -0.04
CA PHE A 123 -4.40 -13.74 -0.48
C PHE A 123 -4.68 -14.22 -1.91
N TYR A 124 -3.72 -14.87 -2.55
CA TYR A 124 -3.92 -15.42 -3.88
C TYR A 124 -4.81 -16.68 -3.84
N ASN A 125 -5.90 -16.65 -4.62
CA ASN A 125 -6.76 -17.83 -4.82
C ASN A 125 -6.32 -18.59 -6.08
N PRO A 126 -5.70 -19.77 -5.96
CA PRO A 126 -5.21 -20.54 -7.11
C PRO A 126 -6.34 -21.06 -8.00
N LEU A 127 -7.55 -21.27 -7.46
CA LEU A 127 -8.69 -21.77 -8.24
C LEU A 127 -9.29 -20.69 -9.13
N GLU A 128 -9.34 -19.45 -8.67
CA GLU A 128 -9.84 -18.31 -9.42
C GLU A 128 -8.75 -17.65 -10.28
N ASN A 129 -7.50 -18.06 -10.12
CA ASN A 129 -6.33 -17.43 -10.74
C ASN A 129 -6.30 -15.91 -10.53
N SER A 130 -6.77 -15.46 -9.37
CA SER A 130 -6.91 -14.07 -8.98
C SER A 130 -6.56 -13.87 -7.50
N GLU A 131 -6.21 -12.66 -7.13
CA GLU A 131 -6.12 -12.26 -5.73
C GLU A 131 -7.51 -12.09 -5.12
N THR A 132 -7.65 -12.42 -3.86
CA THR A 132 -8.84 -12.08 -3.09
C THR A 132 -8.97 -10.56 -3.05
N LYS A 133 -10.13 -10.05 -3.43
CA LYS A 133 -10.42 -8.61 -3.38
C LYS A 133 -10.35 -8.13 -1.93
N GLY A 134 -9.60 -7.08 -1.67
CA GLY A 134 -9.40 -6.53 -0.34
C GLY A 134 -8.71 -5.18 -0.41
N TYR A 135 -8.15 -4.73 0.70
CA TYR A 135 -7.26 -3.57 0.77
C TYR A 135 -5.92 -3.90 0.10
N ASP A 136 -5.23 -2.89 -0.42
CA ASP A 136 -3.92 -3.06 -1.08
C ASP A 136 -2.78 -3.26 -0.08
N SER A 137 -2.98 -2.96 1.20
CA SER A 137 -2.02 -3.20 2.28
C SER A 137 -2.70 -3.64 3.56
N TYR A 138 -1.98 -4.43 4.36
CA TYR A 138 -2.38 -4.88 5.70
C TYR A 138 -1.20 -4.74 6.65
N HIS A 139 -1.13 -3.60 7.31
CA HIS A 139 -0.09 -3.28 8.28
C HIS A 139 -0.68 -3.00 9.65
N LEU A 140 0.17 -2.95 10.66
CA LEU A 140 -0.18 -2.78 12.06
C LEU A 140 0.78 -1.78 12.71
N ILE A 141 0.23 -0.90 13.53
CA ILE A 141 0.99 -0.16 14.53
C ILE A 141 0.37 -0.41 15.89
N GLU A 142 1.16 -0.95 16.81
CA GLU A 142 0.76 -1.14 18.20
C GLU A 142 1.36 -0.06 19.09
N GLY A 143 0.51 0.75 19.69
CA GLY A 143 0.85 1.67 20.74
C GLY A 143 0.55 1.10 22.14
N GLU A 144 0.82 1.88 23.18
CA GLU A 144 0.52 1.47 24.55
C GLU A 144 -0.98 1.27 24.80
N GLU A 145 -1.82 2.17 24.28
CA GLU A 145 -3.26 2.21 24.53
C GLU A 145 -4.14 1.90 23.31
N LYS A 146 -3.56 1.86 22.10
CA LYS A 146 -4.33 1.69 20.86
C LYS A 146 -3.62 0.77 19.87
N ILE A 147 -4.44 0.14 19.02
CA ILE A 147 -4.01 -0.67 17.87
C ILE A 147 -4.50 0.04 16.62
N GLU A 148 -3.60 0.33 15.69
CA GLU A 148 -3.93 0.93 14.41
C GLU A 148 -3.80 -0.10 13.31
N LEU A 149 -4.91 -0.32 12.59
CA LEU A 149 -4.98 -1.17 11.40
C LEU A 149 -4.72 -0.29 10.17
N TRP A 150 -3.55 -0.38 9.60
CA TRP A 150 -3.11 0.40 8.46
C TRP A 150 -3.43 -0.34 7.16
N PHE A 151 -4.67 -0.20 6.71
CA PHE A 151 -5.20 -0.84 5.51
C PHE A 151 -5.44 0.23 4.46
N GLY A 152 -4.62 0.26 3.43
CA GLY A 152 -4.58 1.34 2.47
C GLY A 152 -4.92 0.93 1.04
N GLU A 153 -4.95 1.93 0.19
CA GLU A 153 -5.23 1.84 -1.25
C GLU A 153 -4.13 2.54 -2.02
N VAL A 154 -3.69 1.99 -3.14
CA VAL A 154 -2.73 2.64 -4.02
C VAL A 154 -3.22 2.69 -5.46
N LYS A 155 -3.00 3.81 -6.11
CA LYS A 155 -3.26 3.99 -7.54
C LYS A 155 -2.01 4.51 -8.23
N PHE A 156 -1.38 3.63 -8.98
CA PHE A 156 -0.23 3.93 -9.83
C PHE A 156 -0.69 3.99 -11.29
N ARG A 157 -1.22 5.14 -11.69
CA ARG A 157 -1.93 5.34 -12.95
C ARG A 157 -1.24 6.35 -13.87
N THR A 158 -1.47 6.19 -15.16
CA THR A 158 -0.93 7.08 -16.21
C THR A 158 -1.62 8.44 -16.29
N THR A 159 -2.66 8.68 -15.51
CA THR A 159 -3.31 9.99 -15.34
C THR A 159 -3.78 10.16 -13.90
N LEU A 160 -3.72 11.37 -13.38
CA LEU A 160 -4.27 11.72 -12.08
C LEU A 160 -5.78 11.43 -12.00
N ASP A 161 -6.53 11.80 -13.06
CA ASP A 161 -7.99 11.62 -13.13
C ASP A 161 -8.39 10.17 -12.89
N SER A 162 -7.77 9.24 -13.62
CA SER A 162 -8.09 7.81 -13.47
C SER A 162 -7.70 7.26 -12.11
N GLY A 163 -6.59 7.74 -11.54
CA GLY A 163 -6.12 7.35 -10.21
C GLY A 163 -7.04 7.85 -9.11
N ALA A 164 -7.25 9.15 -9.04
CA ALA A 164 -8.08 9.79 -8.03
C ALA A 164 -9.53 9.29 -8.07
N LYS A 165 -10.14 9.25 -9.27
CA LYS A 165 -11.50 8.73 -9.45
C LYS A 165 -11.63 7.31 -8.92
N SER A 166 -10.75 6.40 -9.35
CA SER A 166 -10.79 4.99 -8.93
C SER A 166 -10.59 4.82 -7.43
N ALA A 167 -9.69 5.59 -6.80
CA ALA A 167 -9.47 5.54 -5.35
C ALA A 167 -10.69 6.05 -4.57
N ILE A 168 -11.23 7.22 -4.96
CA ILE A 168 -12.31 7.87 -4.22
C ILE A 168 -13.64 7.14 -4.39
N GLU A 169 -13.93 6.56 -5.56
CA GLU A 169 -15.10 5.70 -5.77
C GLU A 169 -15.06 4.45 -4.88
N GLY A 170 -13.86 3.93 -4.58
CA GLY A 170 -13.66 2.80 -3.69
C GLY A 170 -13.89 3.08 -2.20
N LEU A 171 -13.81 4.35 -1.78
CA LEU A 171 -13.87 4.72 -0.35
C LEU A 171 -15.19 4.31 0.33
N GLU A 172 -16.33 4.43 -0.34
CA GLU A 172 -17.64 4.07 0.24
C GLU A 172 -17.68 2.59 0.66
N LYS A 173 -17.11 1.72 -0.16
CA LYS A 173 -16.96 0.31 0.16
C LYS A 173 -15.91 0.09 1.24
N ALA A 174 -14.73 0.70 1.11
CA ALA A 174 -13.62 0.55 2.03
C ALA A 174 -13.97 0.99 3.47
N PHE A 175 -14.83 2.01 3.60
CA PHE A 175 -15.33 2.55 4.87
C PHE A 175 -16.71 2.04 5.22
N SER A 176 -16.94 0.73 5.13
CA SER A 176 -18.13 0.05 5.62
C SER A 176 -17.76 -1.08 6.57
N ASP A 177 -18.59 -1.27 7.61
CA ASP A 177 -18.37 -2.32 8.62
C ASP A 177 -18.25 -3.71 7.99
N GLY A 178 -19.15 -4.04 7.04
CA GLY A 178 -19.12 -5.35 6.39
C GLY A 178 -17.83 -5.60 5.59
N TYR A 179 -17.32 -4.59 4.89
CA TYR A 179 -16.05 -4.79 4.14
C TYR A 179 -14.85 -4.92 5.07
N LEU A 180 -14.81 -4.16 6.16
CA LEU A 180 -13.76 -4.30 7.18
C LEU A 180 -13.82 -5.67 7.84
N GLU A 181 -15.01 -6.13 8.23
CA GLU A 181 -15.23 -7.46 8.84
C GLU A 181 -14.77 -8.57 7.90
N ASP A 182 -15.20 -8.57 6.64
CA ASP A 182 -14.78 -9.56 5.63
C ASP A 182 -13.24 -9.63 5.49
N ASN A 183 -12.57 -8.47 5.48
CA ASN A 183 -11.13 -8.42 5.36
C ASN A 183 -10.41 -8.89 6.63
N ILE A 184 -10.90 -8.56 7.82
CA ILE A 184 -10.35 -9.07 9.08
C ILE A 184 -10.55 -10.59 9.17
N LEU A 185 -11.72 -11.12 8.81
CA LEU A 185 -11.97 -12.56 8.76
C LEU A 185 -11.04 -13.27 7.77
N ALA A 186 -10.80 -12.66 6.61
CA ALA A 186 -9.81 -13.20 5.65
C ALA A 186 -8.41 -13.26 6.26
N ILE A 187 -7.98 -12.22 7.00
CA ILE A 187 -6.71 -12.21 7.73
C ILE A 187 -6.69 -13.32 8.80
N VAL A 188 -7.74 -13.42 9.61
CA VAL A 188 -7.84 -14.42 10.69
C VAL A 188 -7.73 -15.85 10.15
N ASN A 189 -8.28 -16.13 8.97
CA ASN A 189 -8.16 -17.43 8.31
C ASN A 189 -6.71 -17.78 7.94
N HIS A 190 -5.83 -16.78 7.85
CA HIS A 190 -4.40 -16.96 7.62
C HIS A 190 -3.55 -16.86 8.90
N ARG A 191 -4.13 -17.14 10.09
CA ARG A 191 -3.51 -16.97 11.41
C ARG A 191 -2.04 -17.43 11.48
N ASN A 192 -1.72 -18.58 10.90
CA ASN A 192 -0.37 -19.15 10.93
C ASN A 192 0.66 -18.37 10.10
N ASN A 193 0.20 -17.47 9.23
CA ASN A 193 1.01 -16.65 8.34
C ASN A 193 1.09 -15.19 8.81
N LEU A 194 0.52 -14.86 9.98
CA LEU A 194 0.52 -13.49 10.47
C LEU A 194 1.81 -13.14 11.20
N GLY A 195 2.31 -11.92 10.92
CA GLY A 195 3.45 -11.31 11.60
C GLY A 195 3.11 -10.74 12.98
N VAL A 196 2.29 -11.42 13.78
CA VAL A 196 1.79 -10.90 15.08
C VAL A 196 2.44 -11.53 16.30
N LYS A 197 3.43 -12.42 16.11
CA LYS A 197 4.08 -13.13 17.23
C LYS A 197 4.67 -12.15 18.26
N GLY A 198 4.21 -12.26 19.50
CA GLY A 198 4.63 -11.39 20.60
C GLY A 198 3.89 -10.05 20.64
N SER A 199 2.94 -9.78 19.74
CA SER A 199 2.11 -8.58 19.76
C SER A 199 0.88 -8.73 20.66
N LYS A 200 0.26 -7.60 21.04
CA LYS A 200 -1.04 -7.61 21.75
C LYS A 200 -2.14 -8.23 20.88
N LEU A 201 -2.06 -7.98 19.56
CA LEU A 201 -3.01 -8.50 18.60
C LEU A 201 -2.97 -10.03 18.49
N GLU A 202 -1.85 -10.69 18.82
CA GLU A 202 -1.75 -12.15 18.77
C GLU A 202 -2.84 -12.82 19.62
N SER A 203 -2.96 -12.43 20.88
CA SER A 203 -3.96 -13.02 21.81
C SER A 203 -5.39 -12.70 21.39
N VAL A 204 -5.61 -11.52 20.79
CA VAL A 204 -6.92 -11.10 20.29
C VAL A 204 -7.33 -11.99 19.11
N ILE A 205 -6.45 -12.13 18.11
CA ILE A 205 -6.72 -12.98 16.94
C ILE A 205 -6.92 -14.45 17.36
N ASP A 206 -6.11 -14.96 18.29
CA ASP A 206 -6.28 -16.32 18.80
C ASP A 206 -7.64 -16.54 19.49
N SER A 207 -8.19 -15.51 20.13
CA SER A 207 -9.56 -15.59 20.68
C SER A 207 -10.61 -15.60 19.57
N TRP A 208 -10.42 -14.85 18.51
CA TRP A 208 -11.33 -14.82 17.36
C TRP A 208 -11.37 -16.15 16.62
N VAL A 209 -10.21 -16.76 16.38
CA VAL A 209 -10.11 -18.11 15.78
C VAL A 209 -10.88 -19.16 16.56
N LYS A 210 -10.91 -19.04 17.90
CA LYS A 210 -11.61 -19.99 18.79
C LYS A 210 -13.13 -19.74 18.89
N ASN A 211 -13.60 -18.58 18.47
CA ASN A 211 -15.00 -18.20 18.57
C ASN A 211 -15.54 -17.73 17.19
N PRO A 212 -15.98 -18.66 16.33
CA PRO A 212 -16.40 -18.35 14.96
C PRO A 212 -17.72 -17.54 14.89
N THR A 213 -18.42 -17.34 16.00
CA THR A 213 -19.67 -16.54 16.07
C THR A 213 -19.45 -15.12 16.56
N ILE A 214 -18.19 -14.70 16.71
CA ILE A 214 -17.84 -13.38 17.22
C ILE A 214 -18.24 -12.29 16.23
N ASN A 215 -18.74 -11.17 16.73
CA ASN A 215 -18.90 -9.95 15.94
C ASN A 215 -17.56 -9.20 15.90
N ILE A 216 -16.91 -9.20 14.76
CA ILE A 216 -15.59 -8.60 14.59
C ILE A 216 -15.61 -7.10 14.85
N ILE A 217 -16.65 -6.40 14.41
CA ILE A 217 -16.74 -4.93 14.62
C ILE A 217 -16.87 -4.58 16.10
N ASP A 218 -17.64 -5.36 16.86
CA ASP A 218 -17.75 -5.16 18.32
C ASP A 218 -16.42 -5.43 19.03
N GLU A 219 -15.67 -6.42 18.59
CA GLU A 219 -14.33 -6.71 19.13
C GLU A 219 -13.34 -5.61 18.77
N VAL A 220 -13.34 -5.11 17.53
CA VAL A 220 -12.50 -3.97 17.10
C VAL A 220 -12.78 -2.75 17.99
N LYS A 221 -14.05 -2.45 18.29
CA LYS A 221 -14.45 -1.38 19.23
C LYS A 221 -13.96 -1.65 20.66
N LYS A 222 -14.17 -2.86 21.17
CA LYS A 222 -13.78 -3.28 22.51
C LYS A 222 -12.28 -3.09 22.76
N TYR A 223 -11.46 -3.42 21.76
CA TYR A 223 -10.00 -3.24 21.82
C TYR A 223 -9.53 -1.85 21.38
N LYS A 224 -10.46 -0.90 21.15
CA LYS A 224 -10.16 0.47 20.70
C LYS A 224 -9.25 0.50 19.48
N MET A 225 -9.49 -0.41 18.54
CA MET A 225 -8.76 -0.42 17.29
C MET A 225 -9.28 0.68 16.37
N LYS A 226 -8.39 1.26 15.59
CA LYS A 226 -8.66 2.34 14.65
C LYS A 226 -8.20 1.92 13.26
N LEU A 227 -9.01 2.21 12.24
CA LEU A 227 -8.60 2.09 10.85
C LEU A 227 -7.82 3.33 10.43
N VAL A 228 -6.59 3.15 9.96
CA VAL A 228 -5.83 4.21 9.27
C VAL A 228 -5.77 3.83 7.80
N TYR A 229 -6.29 4.72 6.95
CA TYR A 229 -6.46 4.44 5.53
C TYR A 229 -5.70 5.44 4.66
N PRO A 230 -4.42 5.19 4.36
CA PRO A 230 -3.69 5.97 3.38
C PRO A 230 -4.19 5.68 1.96
N VAL A 231 -4.42 6.72 1.18
CA VAL A 231 -4.68 6.67 -0.26
C VAL A 231 -3.45 7.16 -0.99
N PHE A 232 -2.66 6.25 -1.52
CA PHE A 232 -1.42 6.59 -2.21
C PHE A 232 -1.65 6.79 -3.72
N LEU A 233 -1.52 8.03 -4.18
CA LEU A 233 -1.67 8.40 -5.59
C LEU A 233 -0.30 8.65 -6.22
N ILE A 234 0.07 7.81 -7.18
CA ILE A 234 1.28 7.95 -8.00
C ILE A 234 0.82 8.20 -9.43
N TYR A 235 1.20 9.37 -9.98
CA TYR A 235 0.70 9.85 -11.27
C TYR A 235 1.74 10.70 -12.00
N PRO A 236 1.66 10.81 -13.33
CA PRO A 236 2.62 11.61 -14.08
C PRO A 236 2.47 13.09 -13.79
N SER A 237 3.61 13.77 -13.71
CA SER A 237 3.68 15.24 -13.61
C SER A 237 4.26 15.80 -14.91
N ASP A 238 3.55 16.76 -15.47
CA ASP A 238 3.97 17.55 -16.63
C ASP A 238 4.53 18.92 -16.24
N CYS A 239 4.59 19.21 -14.92
CA CYS A 239 5.11 20.45 -14.38
C CYS A 239 6.52 20.27 -13.83
N SER A 240 7.39 21.24 -14.12
CA SER A 240 8.72 21.35 -13.49
C SER A 240 8.64 21.82 -12.03
N ASP A 241 7.49 22.36 -11.60
CA ASP A 241 7.24 22.90 -10.27
C ASP A 241 6.26 22.00 -9.50
N LEU A 242 6.80 21.32 -8.48
CA LEU A 242 6.04 20.40 -7.63
C LEU A 242 4.87 21.09 -6.91
N GLU A 243 5.08 22.32 -6.40
CA GLU A 243 4.05 23.03 -5.63
C GLU A 243 2.84 23.34 -6.51
N SER A 244 3.07 23.86 -7.71
CA SER A 244 2.01 24.12 -8.69
C SER A 244 1.29 22.83 -9.08
N GLN A 245 2.00 21.72 -9.22
CA GLN A 245 1.39 20.42 -9.50
C GLN A 245 0.49 19.95 -8.36
N ILE A 246 0.96 20.07 -7.12
CA ILE A 246 0.17 19.68 -5.94
C ILE A 246 -1.05 20.60 -5.78
N LYS A 247 -0.92 21.91 -5.97
CA LYS A 247 -2.05 22.85 -5.94
C LYS A 247 -3.13 22.46 -6.96
N LYS A 248 -2.75 22.11 -8.19
CA LYS A 248 -3.67 21.62 -9.23
C LYS A 248 -4.32 20.31 -8.81
N THR A 249 -3.55 19.39 -8.22
CA THR A 249 -4.03 18.09 -7.76
C THR A 249 -5.07 18.22 -6.66
N VAL A 250 -4.78 19.00 -5.62
CA VAL A 250 -5.70 19.26 -4.50
C VAL A 250 -6.98 19.92 -5.01
N LYS A 251 -6.84 20.96 -5.83
CA LYS A 251 -7.99 21.63 -6.45
C LYS A 251 -8.83 20.66 -7.27
N TYR A 252 -8.21 19.86 -8.12
CA TYR A 252 -8.90 18.86 -8.95
C TYR A 252 -9.73 17.89 -8.09
N ILE A 253 -9.13 17.35 -7.00
CA ILE A 253 -9.82 16.42 -6.10
C ILE A 253 -10.98 17.12 -5.41
N ASN A 254 -10.76 18.33 -4.85
CA ASN A 254 -11.76 19.08 -4.13
C ASN A 254 -12.94 19.56 -5.03
N ASP A 255 -12.66 19.97 -6.27
CA ASP A 255 -13.68 20.41 -7.23
C ASP A 255 -14.56 19.24 -7.71
N LYS A 256 -13.99 18.05 -7.87
CA LYS A 256 -14.72 16.89 -8.40
C LYS A 256 -15.38 16.01 -7.37
N PHE A 257 -14.84 15.98 -6.17
CA PHE A 257 -15.28 15.06 -5.13
C PHE A 257 -15.65 15.87 -3.88
N SER A 258 -16.95 15.95 -3.64
CA SER A 258 -17.47 16.57 -2.44
C SER A 258 -17.16 15.75 -1.19
N LYS A 259 -17.21 16.39 -0.03
CA LYS A 259 -17.09 15.75 1.27
C LYS A 259 -18.12 14.62 1.41
N LYS A 260 -17.65 13.43 1.76
CA LYS A 260 -18.48 12.23 1.93
C LYS A 260 -18.60 11.86 3.41
N SER A 261 -19.70 11.23 3.77
CA SER A 261 -19.87 10.51 5.03
C SER A 261 -19.87 9.01 4.74
N TYR A 262 -19.29 8.23 5.63
CA TYR A 262 -19.14 6.79 5.48
C TYR A 262 -19.92 6.05 6.56
N SER A 263 -20.23 4.76 6.33
CA SER A 263 -21.00 3.92 7.25
C SER A 263 -20.15 3.14 8.24
N LEU A 264 -18.83 3.38 8.25
CA LEU A 264 -17.90 2.73 9.18
C LEU A 264 -18.18 3.20 10.61
N SER A 265 -18.41 2.25 11.52
CA SER A 265 -18.81 2.52 12.90
C SER A 265 -17.68 2.52 13.92
N ILE A 266 -16.43 2.36 13.46
CA ILE A 266 -15.20 2.49 14.27
C ILE A 266 -14.49 3.80 13.96
N ASP A 267 -13.56 4.18 14.83
CA ASP A 267 -12.70 5.33 14.56
C ASP A 267 -11.81 5.09 13.35
N TYR A 268 -11.65 6.11 12.53
CA TYR A 268 -10.79 6.03 11.35
C TYR A 268 -10.04 7.34 11.05
N GLU A 269 -8.93 7.20 10.34
CA GLU A 269 -8.22 8.29 9.70
C GLU A 269 -8.11 8.00 8.20
N LEU A 270 -8.38 9.02 7.40
CA LEU A 270 -8.22 9.01 5.95
C LEU A 270 -7.30 10.15 5.56
N PHE A 271 -6.27 9.85 4.79
CA PHE A 271 -5.37 10.86 4.22
C PHE A 271 -4.80 10.41 2.89
N PHE A 272 -4.30 11.37 2.12
CA PHE A 272 -3.68 11.12 0.83
C PHE A 272 -2.16 11.24 0.95
N MET A 273 -1.49 10.32 0.26
CA MET A 273 -0.08 10.36 -0.05
C MET A 273 0.05 10.68 -1.53
N LEU A 274 0.62 11.82 -1.87
CA LEU A 274 0.73 12.29 -3.25
C LEU A 274 2.17 12.18 -3.72
N MET A 275 2.41 11.48 -4.83
CA MET A 275 3.74 11.36 -5.43
C MET A 275 3.67 11.55 -6.96
N PRO A 276 3.83 12.78 -7.44
CA PRO A 276 4.04 13.04 -8.85
C PRO A 276 5.36 12.43 -9.33
N VAL A 277 5.35 11.81 -10.51
CA VAL A 277 6.52 11.18 -11.15
C VAL A 277 6.63 11.62 -12.62
N GLY A 278 7.76 11.41 -13.26
CA GLY A 278 7.95 11.82 -14.65
C GLY A 278 7.09 11.01 -15.62
N ASN A 279 7.24 9.69 -15.62
CA ASN A 279 6.51 8.82 -16.55
C ASN A 279 6.20 7.45 -15.96
N VAL A 280 4.95 7.26 -15.55
CA VAL A 280 4.46 6.01 -14.96
C VAL A 280 4.67 4.80 -15.88
N LYS A 281 4.50 4.95 -17.18
CA LYS A 281 4.68 3.85 -18.14
C LYS A 281 6.14 3.41 -18.18
N ASN A 282 7.06 4.36 -18.33
CA ASN A 282 8.50 4.07 -18.39
C ASN A 282 9.00 3.37 -17.12
N ILE A 283 8.56 3.82 -15.94
CA ILE A 283 8.91 3.18 -14.66
C ILE A 283 8.53 1.69 -14.69
N LYS A 284 7.31 1.38 -15.10
CA LYS A 284 6.84 -0.02 -15.16
C LYS A 284 7.54 -0.84 -16.23
N GLU A 285 7.80 -0.25 -17.41
CA GLU A 285 8.53 -0.90 -18.51
C GLU A 285 9.96 -1.25 -18.09
N GLU A 286 10.61 -0.40 -17.33
CA GLU A 286 11.95 -0.65 -16.82
C GLU A 286 11.97 -1.81 -15.79
N VAL A 287 11.01 -1.84 -14.87
CA VAL A 287 10.85 -2.98 -13.94
C VAL A 287 10.62 -4.28 -14.71
N ILE A 288 9.77 -4.27 -15.75
CA ILE A 288 9.54 -5.43 -16.62
C ILE A 288 10.84 -5.88 -17.29
N ALA A 289 11.61 -4.94 -17.87
CA ALA A 289 12.88 -5.26 -18.52
C ALA A 289 13.88 -5.90 -17.54
N TRP A 290 13.92 -5.45 -16.31
CA TRP A 290 14.78 -6.04 -15.27
C TRP A 290 14.31 -7.42 -14.82
N ILE A 291 13.01 -7.64 -14.70
CA ILE A 291 12.45 -8.97 -14.44
C ILE A 291 12.80 -9.94 -15.58
N ASP A 292 12.55 -9.53 -16.83
CA ASP A 292 12.75 -10.38 -18.01
C ASP A 292 14.24 -10.67 -18.26
N SER A 293 15.16 -9.73 -17.93
CA SER A 293 16.60 -9.91 -18.01
C SER A 293 17.25 -10.56 -16.77
N LYS A 294 16.47 -10.81 -15.73
CA LYS A 294 16.95 -11.32 -14.43
C LYS A 294 18.09 -10.47 -13.88
N LYS A 295 17.90 -9.14 -13.84
CA LYS A 295 18.88 -8.21 -13.27
C LYS A 295 19.23 -8.65 -11.83
N PRO A 296 20.50 -8.69 -11.43
CA PRO A 296 20.88 -8.99 -10.06
C PRO A 296 20.23 -8.02 -9.06
N LEU A 297 19.75 -8.57 -7.94
CA LEU A 297 19.19 -7.79 -6.85
C LEU A 297 20.28 -7.15 -6.01
N LEU A 298 19.96 -6.04 -5.37
CA LEU A 298 20.80 -5.47 -4.32
C LEU A 298 20.87 -6.44 -3.14
N SER A 299 22.08 -6.77 -2.73
CA SER A 299 22.35 -7.67 -1.60
C SER A 299 22.19 -6.97 -0.25
#